data_11b6bf2fe930d040a337968c05e7a508
#
_entry.id   11b6bf2fe930d040a337968c05e7a508
#
_cell.length_a   1.000
_cell.length_b   1.000
_cell.length_c   1.000
_cell.angle_alpha   90.00
_cell.angle_beta   90.00
_cell.angle_gamma   90.00
#
_symmetry.space_group_name_H-M   'P 1'
#
loop_
_entity.id
_entity.type
_entity.pdbx_description
1 polymer ?
#
loop_
_entity_poly.entity_id
_entity_poly.type
_entity_poly.pdbx_seq_one_letter_code
_entity_poly.pdbx_strand_id
1 'polypeptide(L)'
;APYWRDDARGAIVGMTRYNTQGHLARAALEATAFQTREVLDAMDADAGVALKELRVDGGMIANNTLMQFQADVLGVDVVAPVVAETTALGAAYAAGIAVGFWEGEADVIANWQEAKRWTPNMDEKEVQRTYRLWKKAVTKSMDWVDEDVK
;
A
#
# COMPACT_ATOMS: atom_id res chain seq x y z
N ALA A 1 7.36 -6.12 -6.87
CA ALA A 1 6.48 -7.27 -7.06
C ALA A 1 5.12 -6.79 -7.61
N PRO A 2 4.42 -7.62 -8.35
CA PRO A 2 4.78 -8.98 -8.71
C PRO A 2 5.63 -9.10 -9.98
N TYR A 3 5.84 -8.00 -10.72
CA TYR A 3 6.34 -8.07 -12.10
C TYR A 3 7.85 -8.27 -12.23
N TRP A 4 8.65 -7.70 -11.34
CA TRP A 4 10.12 -7.78 -11.33
C TRP A 4 10.76 -7.43 -12.69
N ARG A 5 10.29 -6.35 -13.34
CA ARG A 5 10.71 -5.87 -14.65
C ARG A 5 11.70 -4.71 -14.48
N ASP A 6 12.99 -4.95 -14.75
CA ASP A 6 14.07 -3.97 -14.68
C ASP A 6 14.12 -3.03 -15.90
N ASP A 7 13.44 -3.43 -16.98
CA ASP A 7 13.26 -2.63 -18.21
C ASP A 7 12.14 -1.59 -18.11
N ALA A 8 11.25 -1.70 -17.11
CA ALA A 8 10.15 -0.76 -16.93
C ALA A 8 10.64 0.64 -16.50
N ARG A 9 9.91 1.67 -16.94
CA ARG A 9 10.17 3.07 -16.54
C ARG A 9 8.90 3.73 -16.06
N GLY A 10 9.06 4.81 -15.25
CA GLY A 10 7.94 5.62 -14.81
C GLY A 10 7.19 6.21 -16.01
N ALA A 11 5.87 6.09 -16.03
CA ALA A 11 5.03 6.56 -17.10
C ALA A 11 3.77 7.26 -16.56
N ILE A 12 3.34 8.29 -17.27
CA ILE A 12 2.03 8.91 -17.08
C ILE A 12 1.24 8.67 -18.36
N VAL A 13 0.14 7.95 -18.28
CA VAL A 13 -0.65 7.54 -19.44
C VAL A 13 -2.10 8.01 -19.35
N GLY A 14 -2.77 8.15 -20.49
CA GLY A 14 -4.18 8.51 -20.54
C GLY A 14 -4.48 10.00 -20.32
N MET A 15 -3.46 10.87 -20.37
CA MET A 15 -3.67 12.31 -20.21
C MET A 15 -4.51 12.91 -21.35
N THR A 16 -5.34 13.85 -21.00
CA THR A 16 -6.13 14.67 -21.92
C THR A 16 -5.95 16.15 -21.57
N ARG A 17 -6.44 17.04 -22.40
CA ARG A 17 -6.43 18.50 -22.13
C ARG A 17 -7.20 18.93 -20.88
N TYR A 18 -8.02 18.05 -20.30
CA TYR A 18 -8.80 18.32 -19.10
C TYR A 18 -8.05 17.98 -17.80
N ASN A 19 -6.89 17.33 -17.88
CA ASN A 19 -6.13 16.96 -16.71
C ASN A 19 -5.42 18.18 -16.12
N THR A 20 -5.49 18.30 -14.80
CA THR A 20 -4.87 19.37 -14.00
C THR A 20 -3.78 18.80 -13.11
N GLN A 21 -3.01 19.67 -12.44
CA GLN A 21 -2.02 19.26 -11.44
C GLN A 21 -2.64 18.39 -10.32
N GLY A 22 -3.87 18.70 -9.90
CA GLY A 22 -4.60 17.90 -8.91
C GLY A 22 -4.86 16.48 -9.37
N HIS A 23 -5.16 16.26 -10.65
CA HIS A 23 -5.31 14.91 -11.20
C HIS A 23 -3.99 14.14 -11.19
N LEU A 24 -2.86 14.81 -11.47
CA LEU A 24 -1.54 14.16 -11.41
C LEU A 24 -1.16 13.80 -9.98
N ALA A 25 -1.36 14.70 -9.03
CA ALA A 25 -1.12 14.43 -7.61
C ALA A 25 -1.99 13.28 -7.10
N ARG A 26 -3.28 13.26 -7.47
CA ARG A 26 -4.20 12.17 -7.13
C ARG A 26 -3.75 10.85 -7.74
N ALA A 27 -3.36 10.83 -9.00
CA ALA A 27 -2.88 9.63 -9.67
C ALA A 27 -1.62 9.04 -9.00
N ALA A 28 -0.70 9.88 -8.50
CA ALA A 28 0.47 9.43 -7.76
C ALA A 28 0.09 8.72 -6.44
N LEU A 29 -0.89 9.26 -5.70
CA LEU A 29 -1.41 8.61 -4.49
C LEU A 29 -2.11 7.29 -4.80
N GLU A 30 -2.97 7.28 -5.81
CA GLU A 30 -3.69 6.08 -6.24
C GLU A 30 -2.75 4.98 -6.74
N ALA A 31 -1.67 5.34 -7.44
CA ALA A 31 -0.64 4.41 -7.88
C ALA A 31 -0.02 3.65 -6.70
N THR A 32 0.27 4.35 -5.60
CA THR A 32 0.80 3.72 -4.37
C THR A 32 -0.18 2.68 -3.81
N ALA A 33 -1.48 3.01 -3.77
CA ALA A 33 -2.51 2.10 -3.29
C ALA A 33 -2.68 0.87 -4.19
N PHE A 34 -2.63 1.05 -5.51
CA PHE A 34 -2.71 -0.07 -6.45
C PHE A 34 -1.49 -0.98 -6.37
N GLN A 35 -0.28 -0.43 -6.20
CA GLN A 35 0.92 -1.24 -5.99
C GLN A 35 0.81 -2.09 -4.72
N THR A 36 0.29 -1.52 -3.63
CA THR A 36 0.03 -2.28 -2.40
C THR A 36 -0.95 -3.41 -2.66
N ARG A 37 -2.04 -3.15 -3.40
CA ARG A 37 -3.01 -4.19 -3.78
C ARG A 37 -2.35 -5.33 -4.55
N GLU A 38 -1.52 -5.04 -5.55
CA GLU A 38 -0.84 -6.07 -6.35
C GLU A 38 0.08 -6.96 -5.50
N VAL A 39 0.76 -6.36 -4.51
CA VAL A 39 1.59 -7.13 -3.57
C VAL A 39 0.71 -8.03 -2.70
N LEU A 40 -0.39 -7.51 -2.17
CA LEU A 40 -1.28 -8.28 -1.31
C LEU A 40 -2.03 -9.36 -2.08
N ASP A 41 -2.48 -9.08 -3.33
CA ASP A 41 -3.06 -10.11 -4.21
C ASP A 41 -2.06 -11.26 -4.45
N ALA A 42 -0.76 -10.96 -4.61
CA ALA A 42 0.28 -11.98 -4.75
C ALA A 42 0.52 -12.75 -3.44
N MET A 43 0.54 -12.07 -2.30
CA MET A 43 0.68 -12.72 -0.98
C MET A 43 -0.50 -13.63 -0.66
N ASP A 44 -1.73 -13.21 -0.96
CA ASP A 44 -2.93 -14.03 -0.77
C ASP A 44 -2.88 -15.29 -1.66
N ALA A 45 -2.43 -15.15 -2.90
CA ALA A 45 -2.26 -16.28 -3.81
C ALA A 45 -1.22 -17.28 -3.32
N ASP A 46 -0.12 -16.81 -2.73
CA ASP A 46 0.95 -17.66 -2.21
C ASP A 46 0.60 -18.30 -0.85
N ALA A 47 -0.04 -17.54 0.05
CA ALA A 47 -0.34 -17.99 1.40
C ALA A 47 -1.68 -18.73 1.52
N GLY A 48 -2.62 -18.51 0.59
CA GLY A 48 -3.98 -19.06 0.65
C GLY A 48 -4.82 -18.52 1.83
N VAL A 49 -4.43 -17.37 2.39
CA VAL A 49 -5.08 -16.73 3.54
C VAL A 49 -5.54 -15.34 3.17
N ALA A 50 -6.85 -15.13 3.14
CA ALA A 50 -7.42 -13.83 2.82
C ALA A 50 -7.05 -12.76 3.86
N LEU A 51 -6.66 -11.57 3.37
CA LEU A 51 -6.42 -10.40 4.21
C LEU A 51 -7.69 -10.00 4.96
N LYS A 52 -7.62 -9.79 6.27
CA LYS A 52 -8.74 -9.33 7.09
C LYS A 52 -8.72 -7.83 7.34
N GLU A 53 -7.55 -7.28 7.59
CA GLU A 53 -7.28 -5.85 7.73
C GLU A 53 -5.84 -5.55 7.33
N LEU A 54 -5.58 -4.35 6.85
CA LEU A 54 -4.22 -3.87 6.57
C LEU A 54 -3.78 -2.90 7.67
N ARG A 55 -2.75 -3.26 8.42
CA ARG A 55 -2.08 -2.36 9.37
C ARG A 55 -1.02 -1.56 8.64
N VAL A 56 -1.05 -0.25 8.84
CA VAL A 56 -0.17 0.72 8.14
C VAL A 56 0.57 1.60 9.13
N ASP A 57 1.77 2.05 8.76
CA ASP A 57 2.59 2.94 9.55
C ASP A 57 3.39 3.93 8.68
N GLY A 58 4.22 4.75 9.32
CA GLY A 58 5.07 5.71 8.65
C GLY A 58 4.38 7.00 8.23
N GLY A 59 5.13 7.91 7.59
CA GLY A 59 4.67 9.26 7.31
C GLY A 59 3.47 9.37 6.37
N MET A 60 3.26 8.40 5.47
CA MET A 60 2.16 8.43 4.50
C MET A 60 0.79 8.22 5.10
N ILE A 61 0.69 7.66 6.32
CA ILE A 61 -0.60 7.46 7.01
C ILE A 61 -1.34 8.76 7.35
N ALA A 62 -0.61 9.89 7.38
CA ALA A 62 -1.20 11.21 7.56
C ALA A 62 -2.11 11.63 6.39
N ASN A 63 -1.96 10.99 5.21
CA ASN A 63 -2.75 11.30 4.04
C ASN A 63 -4.06 10.50 4.01
N ASN A 64 -5.13 11.14 4.50
CA ASN A 64 -6.46 10.50 4.54
C ASN A 64 -6.99 10.07 3.18
N THR A 65 -6.67 10.81 2.11
CA THR A 65 -7.10 10.48 0.75
C THR A 65 -6.47 9.17 0.28
N LEU A 66 -5.18 8.99 0.55
CA LEU A 66 -4.48 7.75 0.23
C LEU A 66 -5.02 6.59 1.06
N MET A 67 -5.17 6.76 2.38
CA MET A 67 -5.62 5.69 3.28
C MET A 67 -7.04 5.23 2.98
N GLN A 68 -7.95 6.17 2.68
CA GLN A 68 -9.31 5.81 2.26
C GLN A 68 -9.30 5.06 0.93
N PHE A 69 -8.56 5.56 -0.06
CA PHE A 69 -8.45 4.88 -1.35
C PHE A 69 -7.78 3.51 -1.21
N GLN A 70 -6.82 3.36 -0.30
CA GLN A 70 -6.20 2.07 0.02
C GLN A 70 -7.23 1.07 0.57
N ALA A 71 -8.09 1.48 1.51
CA ALA A 71 -9.17 0.65 2.01
C ALA A 71 -10.14 0.26 0.90
N ASP A 72 -10.54 1.23 0.07
CA ASP A 72 -11.48 1.03 -1.03
C ASP A 72 -10.98 -0.01 -2.04
N VAL A 73 -9.73 0.10 -2.48
CA VAL A 73 -9.18 -0.80 -3.51
C VAL A 73 -8.82 -2.19 -2.97
N LEU A 74 -8.57 -2.32 -1.68
CA LEU A 74 -8.33 -3.62 -1.03
C LEU A 74 -9.62 -4.33 -0.61
N GLY A 75 -10.69 -3.58 -0.36
CA GLY A 75 -11.95 -4.13 0.15
C GLY A 75 -11.86 -4.58 1.61
N VAL A 76 -10.85 -4.12 2.36
CA VAL A 76 -10.66 -4.39 3.80
C VAL A 76 -10.32 -3.11 4.55
N ASP A 77 -10.51 -3.13 5.87
CA ASP A 77 -10.14 -2.00 6.71
C ASP A 77 -8.63 -1.73 6.67
N VAL A 78 -8.29 -0.44 6.62
CA VAL A 78 -6.91 0.05 6.82
C VAL A 78 -6.83 0.67 8.21
N VAL A 79 -5.85 0.26 9.01
CA VAL A 79 -5.76 0.62 10.43
C VAL A 79 -4.39 1.21 10.73
N ALA A 80 -4.38 2.43 11.29
CA ALA A 80 -3.15 3.11 11.71
C ALA A 80 -3.02 3.11 13.24
N PRO A 81 -1.79 2.90 13.77
CA PRO A 81 -1.52 2.94 15.20
C PRO A 81 -1.39 4.37 15.73
N VAL A 82 -1.48 4.52 17.06
CA VAL A 82 -1.18 5.80 17.74
C VAL A 82 0.29 6.20 17.54
N VAL A 83 1.20 5.25 17.58
CA VAL A 83 2.63 5.48 17.32
C VAL A 83 2.92 5.13 15.87
N ALA A 84 3.13 6.16 15.05
CA ALA A 84 3.36 5.99 13.60
C ALA A 84 4.76 5.47 13.24
N GLU A 85 5.75 5.64 14.11
CA GLU A 85 7.15 5.20 13.89
C GLU A 85 7.36 3.78 14.43
N THR A 86 6.70 2.80 13.81
CA THR A 86 6.70 1.41 14.30
C THR A 86 8.03 0.70 14.13
N THR A 87 8.87 1.11 13.17
CA THR A 87 10.21 0.54 12.97
C THR A 87 11.12 0.81 14.18
N ALA A 88 11.18 2.08 14.64
CA ALA A 88 11.95 2.45 15.82
C ALA A 88 11.36 1.80 17.10
N LEU A 89 10.04 1.76 17.19
CA LEU A 89 9.33 1.10 18.29
C LEU A 89 9.61 -0.41 18.33
N GLY A 90 9.62 -1.08 17.18
CA GLY A 90 9.96 -2.50 17.07
C GLY A 90 11.38 -2.81 17.55
N ALA A 91 12.36 -1.97 17.17
CA ALA A 91 13.73 -2.10 17.68
C ALA A 91 13.81 -1.91 19.20
N ALA A 92 13.07 -0.93 19.74
CA ALA A 92 12.99 -0.71 21.19
C ALA A 92 12.35 -1.90 21.92
N TYR A 93 11.29 -2.49 21.36
CA TYR A 93 10.66 -3.69 21.90
C TYR A 93 11.61 -4.90 21.91
N ALA A 94 12.32 -5.14 20.80
CA ALA A 94 13.30 -6.22 20.74
C ALA A 94 14.40 -6.06 21.80
N ALA A 95 14.94 -4.84 21.95
CA ALA A 95 15.92 -4.53 23.00
C ALA A 95 15.34 -4.72 24.41
N GLY A 96 14.11 -4.27 24.66
CA GLY A 96 13.45 -4.37 25.95
C GLY A 96 13.19 -5.83 26.36
N ILE A 97 12.77 -6.68 25.43
CA ILE A 97 12.63 -8.13 25.67
C ILE A 97 14.00 -8.74 25.98
N ALA A 98 15.04 -8.40 25.23
CA ALA A 98 16.38 -8.94 25.42
C ALA A 98 16.98 -8.63 26.80
N VAL A 99 16.64 -7.47 27.40
CA VAL A 99 17.10 -7.10 28.74
C VAL A 99 16.09 -7.38 29.85
N GLY A 100 14.96 -8.03 29.55
CA GLY A 100 13.95 -8.42 30.51
C GLY A 100 13.03 -7.25 31.00
N PHE A 101 12.93 -6.17 30.21
CA PHE A 101 11.98 -5.09 30.50
C PHE A 101 10.53 -5.48 30.20
N TRP A 102 10.32 -6.26 29.13
CA TRP A 102 9.07 -6.96 28.83
C TRP A 102 9.32 -8.47 28.90
N GLU A 103 8.31 -9.19 29.37
CA GLU A 103 8.42 -10.66 29.48
C GLU A 103 8.39 -11.38 28.12
N GLY A 104 7.76 -10.73 27.10
CA GLY A 104 7.67 -11.30 25.76
C GLY A 104 6.73 -10.55 24.83
N GLU A 105 6.40 -11.21 23.71
CA GLU A 105 5.56 -10.62 22.64
C GLU A 105 4.16 -10.23 23.13
N ALA A 106 3.58 -10.94 24.10
CA ALA A 106 2.25 -10.64 24.62
C ALA A 106 2.18 -9.24 25.25
N ASP A 107 3.21 -8.82 25.98
CA ASP A 107 3.29 -7.49 26.57
C ASP A 107 3.40 -6.41 25.49
N VAL A 108 4.15 -6.69 24.43
CA VAL A 108 4.31 -5.79 23.28
C VAL A 108 3.00 -5.62 22.53
N ILE A 109 2.29 -6.72 22.27
CA ILE A 109 0.98 -6.71 21.61
C ILE A 109 -0.04 -5.91 22.42
N ALA A 110 -0.01 -6.00 23.75
CA ALA A 110 -0.90 -5.25 24.65
C ALA A 110 -0.68 -3.72 24.57
N ASN A 111 0.50 -3.27 24.16
CA ASN A 111 0.82 -1.84 23.98
C ASN A 111 0.32 -1.27 22.64
N TRP A 112 -0.09 -2.11 21.69
CA TRP A 112 -0.58 -1.63 20.41
C TRP A 112 -1.96 -0.99 20.57
N GLN A 113 -2.12 0.24 20.08
CA GLN A 113 -3.38 0.98 20.14
C GLN A 113 -3.73 1.52 18.75
N GLU A 114 -4.97 1.31 18.35
CA GLU A 114 -5.55 1.89 17.15
C GLU A 114 -5.77 3.39 17.32
N ALA A 115 -5.26 4.20 16.40
CA ALA A 115 -5.56 5.64 16.34
C ALA A 115 -6.66 5.93 15.33
N LYS A 116 -6.66 5.25 14.19
CA LYS A 116 -7.60 5.52 13.11
C LYS A 116 -7.83 4.30 12.24
N ARG A 117 -9.07 4.22 11.73
CA ARG A 117 -9.54 3.19 10.80
C ARG A 117 -10.22 3.83 9.61
N TRP A 118 -9.95 3.31 8.43
CA TRP A 118 -10.65 3.63 7.19
C TRP A 118 -11.31 2.35 6.69
N THR A 119 -12.64 2.41 6.51
CA THR A 119 -13.43 1.29 6.02
C THR A 119 -13.76 1.49 4.54
N PRO A 120 -13.75 0.45 3.71
CA PRO A 120 -14.12 0.54 2.30
C PRO A 120 -15.49 1.17 2.10
N ASN A 121 -15.60 2.11 1.18
CA ASN A 121 -16.87 2.78 0.85
C ASN A 121 -17.09 3.03 -0.65
N MET A 122 -16.12 2.66 -1.50
CA MET A 122 -16.24 2.76 -2.95
C MET A 122 -17.06 1.62 -3.52
N ASP A 123 -17.87 1.91 -4.53
CA ASP A 123 -18.62 0.87 -5.26
C ASP A 123 -17.65 -0.13 -5.92
N GLU A 124 -17.94 -1.42 -5.80
CA GLU A 124 -17.05 -2.48 -6.30
C GLU A 124 -16.82 -2.40 -7.81
N LYS A 125 -17.83 -1.99 -8.61
CA LYS A 125 -17.67 -1.83 -10.06
C LYS A 125 -16.67 -0.73 -10.37
N GLU A 126 -16.63 0.34 -9.56
CA GLU A 126 -15.67 1.42 -9.71
C GLU A 126 -14.26 0.97 -9.30
N VAL A 127 -14.13 0.21 -8.22
CA VAL A 127 -12.86 -0.43 -7.82
C VAL A 127 -12.33 -1.30 -8.96
N GLN A 128 -13.15 -2.18 -9.51
CA GLN A 128 -12.76 -3.06 -10.61
C GLN A 128 -12.43 -2.29 -11.89
N ARG A 129 -13.15 -1.20 -12.18
CA ARG A 129 -12.88 -0.34 -13.34
C ARG A 129 -11.52 0.33 -13.23
N THR A 130 -11.23 0.95 -12.09
CA THR A 130 -9.98 1.66 -11.85
C THR A 130 -8.79 0.72 -11.80
N TYR A 131 -8.94 -0.45 -11.19
CA TYR A 131 -7.89 -1.46 -11.13
C TYR A 131 -7.56 -2.05 -12.51
N ARG A 132 -8.56 -2.25 -13.39
CA ARG A 132 -8.29 -2.64 -14.79
C ARG A 132 -7.50 -1.57 -15.53
N LEU A 133 -7.81 -0.28 -15.31
CA LEU A 133 -7.06 0.83 -15.92
C LEU A 133 -5.63 0.89 -15.39
N TRP A 134 -5.44 0.68 -14.09
CA TRP A 134 -4.11 0.55 -13.48
C TRP A 134 -3.29 -0.56 -14.14
N LYS A 135 -3.81 -1.78 -14.23
CA LYS A 135 -3.10 -2.90 -14.89
C LYS A 135 -2.74 -2.58 -16.35
N LYS A 136 -3.64 -1.89 -17.07
CA LYS A 136 -3.34 -1.42 -18.43
C LYS A 136 -2.22 -0.37 -18.44
N ALA A 137 -2.16 0.53 -17.45
CA ALA A 137 -1.08 1.51 -17.33
C ALA A 137 0.26 0.84 -17.03
N VAL A 138 0.28 -0.15 -16.13
CA VAL A 138 1.48 -0.95 -15.81
C VAL A 138 2.06 -1.59 -17.07
N THR A 139 1.23 -2.22 -17.91
CA THR A 139 1.73 -2.81 -19.17
C THR A 139 2.31 -1.78 -20.13
N LYS A 140 1.93 -0.49 -20.03
CA LYS A 140 2.49 0.59 -20.85
C LYS A 140 3.81 1.14 -20.32
N SER A 141 4.21 0.77 -19.10
CA SER A 141 5.49 1.16 -18.51
C SER A 141 6.62 0.14 -18.73
N MET A 142 6.30 -1.02 -19.33
CA MET A 142 7.24 -2.09 -19.63
C MET A 142 7.85 -1.93 -21.03
N ASP A 143 8.89 -2.72 -21.30
CA ASP A 143 9.58 -2.78 -22.61
C ASP A 143 10.19 -1.42 -23.04
N TRP A 144 10.71 -0.64 -22.08
CA TRP A 144 11.35 0.66 -22.34
C TRP A 144 12.84 0.56 -22.62
N VAL A 145 13.48 -0.47 -22.13
CA VAL A 145 14.92 -0.68 -22.30
C VAL A 145 15.12 -1.86 -23.21
N ASP A 146 15.68 -1.60 -24.41
CA ASP A 146 16.06 -2.65 -25.35
C ASP A 146 17.22 -3.46 -24.77
N GLU A 147 17.21 -4.79 -24.97
CA GLU A 147 18.26 -5.69 -24.47
C GLU A 147 19.64 -5.37 -25.03
N ASP A 148 19.70 -4.74 -26.19
CA ASP A 148 20.93 -4.37 -26.89
C ASP A 148 21.62 -3.12 -26.32
N VAL A 149 21.06 -2.48 -25.29
CA VAL A 149 21.53 -1.22 -24.67
C VAL A 149 22.05 -1.44 -23.25
N LYS A 150 22.25 -2.67 -22.83
CA LYS A 150 22.83 -3.01 -21.51
C LYS A 150 24.34 -3.04 -21.52
#